data_923e25ce79731708cae0df9ac8503a1f
#
_entry.id   923e25ce79731708cae0df9ac8503a1f
#
_cell.length_a   1.000
_cell.length_b   1.000
_cell.length_c   1.000
_cell.angle_alpha   90.00
_cell.angle_beta   90.00
_cell.angle_gamma   90.00
#
_symmetry.space_group_name_H-M   'P 1'
#
loop_
_entity.id
_entity.type
_entity.pdbx_description
1 polymer ?
#
loop_
_entity_poly.entity_id
_entity_poly.type
_entity_poly.pdbx_seq_one_letter_code
_entity_poly.pdbx_strand_id
1 'polypeptide(L)'
;MTERLLKPEALKGSQEKTGSARCWALVPCAGMGLRAVAAHAPAPELPKQYQSVAGQPMVRHTLAALGAVQHLHHTLVVTSPTDTFWHAQPLASYFSVAACGGASRAQTVTNGLGELLRMGALADDWVLVHDAARCLVT
;
A
#
# COMPACT_ATOMS: atom_id res chain seq x y z
N MET A 1 2.85 -9.00 6.22
CA MET A 1 2.47 -10.15 5.41
C MET A 1 3.03 -10.00 4.01
N THR A 2 3.67 -11.00 3.51
CA THR A 2 4.24 -11.00 2.17
C THR A 2 3.45 -11.95 1.28
N GLU A 3 3.02 -11.46 0.14
CA GLU A 3 2.26 -12.25 -0.81
C GLU A 3 2.95 -12.25 -2.16
N ARG A 4 2.96 -13.38 -2.81
CA ARG A 4 3.46 -13.50 -4.16
C ARG A 4 2.34 -13.23 -5.14
N LEU A 5 2.62 -12.47 -6.19
CA LEU A 5 1.67 -12.28 -7.27
C LEU A 5 1.53 -13.57 -8.04
N LEU A 6 0.45 -14.29 -7.77
CA LEU A 6 0.26 -15.59 -8.35
C LEU A 6 -0.37 -15.51 -9.72
N LYS A 7 0.18 -16.27 -10.61
CA LYS A 7 -0.38 -16.55 -11.90
C LYS A 7 -0.43 -18.04 -12.08
N PRO A 8 -1.57 -18.66 -11.92
CA PRO A 8 -1.69 -20.07 -12.25
C PRO A 8 -1.35 -20.22 -13.73
N GLU A 9 -0.65 -21.22 -14.08
CA GLU A 9 -0.36 -21.57 -15.47
C GLU A 9 0.59 -20.68 -16.24
N ALA A 10 0.96 -19.54 -15.73
CA ALA A 10 1.79 -18.60 -16.47
C ALA A 10 3.20 -19.07 -16.74
N LEU A 11 3.56 -20.20 -16.20
CA LEU A 11 4.96 -20.60 -16.14
C LEU A 11 5.34 -21.68 -17.13
N LYS A 12 4.47 -21.95 -18.06
CA LYS A 12 4.75 -22.98 -19.07
C LYS A 12 5.68 -22.52 -20.17
N GLY A 13 5.98 -21.30 -20.24
CA GLY A 13 6.97 -20.85 -21.17
C GLY A 13 8.18 -20.46 -20.40
N SER A 14 9.11 -21.31 -20.28
CA SER A 14 10.40 -21.06 -19.72
C SER A 14 11.07 -19.88 -20.38
N GLN A 15 10.56 -18.69 -20.14
CA GLN A 15 11.38 -17.51 -20.39
C GLN A 15 12.33 -17.42 -19.21
N GLU A 16 13.56 -17.67 -19.48
CA GLU A 16 14.60 -17.41 -18.50
C GLU A 16 14.51 -15.95 -18.11
N LYS A 17 14.08 -15.74 -16.89
CA LYS A 17 14.11 -14.40 -16.33
C LYS A 17 15.55 -13.99 -16.14
N THR A 18 15.97 -13.00 -16.89
CA THR A 18 17.23 -12.35 -16.66
C THR A 18 17.07 -11.42 -15.45
N GLY A 19 17.13 -11.96 -14.25
CA GLY A 19 17.08 -11.17 -13.04
C GLY A 19 16.25 -11.79 -11.93
N SER A 20 16.51 -11.37 -10.70
CA SER A 20 15.77 -11.79 -9.53
C SER A 20 14.38 -11.20 -9.52
N ALA A 21 13.43 -11.90 -8.90
CA ALA A 21 12.11 -11.36 -8.61
C ALA A 21 12.26 -10.09 -7.75
N ARG A 22 11.45 -9.09 -8.05
CA ARG A 22 11.43 -7.85 -7.29
C ARG A 22 10.45 -7.96 -6.14
N CYS A 23 10.66 -7.13 -5.12
CA CYS A 23 9.73 -7.01 -4.01
C CYS A 23 9.09 -5.62 -4.05
N TRP A 24 7.77 -5.60 -4.01
CA TRP A 24 6.97 -4.38 -3.97
C TRP A 24 6.29 -4.29 -2.63
N ALA A 25 5.93 -3.08 -2.20
CA ALA A 25 5.08 -2.90 -1.03
C ALA A 25 3.73 -2.33 -1.47
N LEU A 26 2.68 -2.79 -0.82
CA LEU A 26 1.33 -2.29 -1.03
C LEU A 26 0.76 -1.88 0.32
N VAL A 27 0.34 -0.63 0.41
CA VAL A 27 -0.19 -0.06 1.65
C VAL A 27 -1.67 0.26 1.43
N PRO A 28 -2.60 -0.63 1.88
CA PRO A 28 -4.02 -0.32 1.79
C PRO A 28 -4.35 0.85 2.71
N CYS A 29 -4.95 1.87 2.14
CA CYS A 29 -5.19 3.14 2.80
C CYS A 29 -6.62 3.66 2.53
N ALA A 30 -7.52 2.76 2.14
CA ALA A 30 -8.89 3.11 1.78
C ALA A 30 -9.85 3.07 2.97
N GLY A 31 -9.43 2.49 4.09
CA GLY A 31 -10.28 2.38 5.27
C GLY A 31 -10.46 3.72 5.98
N MET A 32 -11.61 3.90 6.59
CA MET A 32 -11.94 5.11 7.34
C MET A 32 -11.44 5.07 8.80
N GLY A 33 -10.86 3.96 9.24
CA GLY A 33 -10.40 3.84 10.62
C GLY A 33 -11.52 3.78 11.65
N LEU A 34 -12.71 3.35 11.24
CA LEU A 34 -13.90 3.38 12.11
C LEU A 34 -13.78 2.48 13.33
N ARG A 35 -12.93 1.48 13.28
CA ARG A 35 -12.73 0.57 14.43
C ARG A 35 -12.10 1.27 15.63
N ALA A 36 -11.45 2.40 15.42
CA ALA A 36 -10.82 3.16 16.50
C ALA A 36 -11.77 4.17 17.13
N VAL A 37 -13.00 4.26 16.66
CA VAL A 37 -13.98 5.22 17.14
C VAL A 37 -14.90 4.52 18.15
N ALA A 38 -14.97 5.06 19.38
CA ALA A 38 -15.93 4.58 20.36
C ALA A 38 -17.36 4.90 19.89
N ALA A 39 -18.32 4.04 20.30
CA ALA A 39 -19.69 4.10 19.80
C ALA A 39 -20.36 5.47 20.00
N HIS A 40 -19.93 6.24 21.00
CA HIS A 40 -20.51 7.55 21.34
C HIS A 40 -19.54 8.72 21.07
N ALA A 41 -18.38 8.45 20.50
CA ALA A 41 -17.43 9.50 20.18
C ALA A 41 -17.78 10.09 18.81
N PRO A 42 -17.57 11.42 18.62
CA PRO A 42 -17.68 11.99 17.29
C PRO A 42 -16.66 11.34 16.35
N ALA A 43 -17.04 11.17 15.09
CA ALA A 43 -16.13 10.61 14.09
C ALA A 43 -14.90 11.52 13.99
N PRO A 44 -13.68 10.94 13.91
CA PRO A 44 -12.49 11.76 13.69
C PRO A 44 -12.59 12.48 12.33
N GLU A 45 -12.04 13.67 12.23
CA GLU A 45 -12.01 14.41 10.98
C GLU A 45 -11.19 13.69 9.91
N LEU A 46 -10.15 12.98 10.35
CA LEU A 46 -9.28 12.21 9.47
C LEU A 46 -9.28 10.74 9.84
N PRO A 47 -9.23 9.86 8.85
CA PRO A 47 -8.97 8.44 9.12
C PRO A 47 -7.69 8.27 9.94
N LYS A 48 -7.60 7.13 10.65
CA LYS A 48 -6.50 6.86 11.56
C LYS A 48 -5.13 7.01 10.91
N GLN A 49 -4.99 6.51 9.68
CA GLN A 49 -3.71 6.54 8.97
C GLN A 49 -3.22 7.96 8.65
N TYR A 50 -4.10 8.95 8.68
CA TYR A 50 -3.76 10.34 8.42
C TYR A 50 -3.63 11.18 9.67
N GLN A 51 -3.92 10.63 10.83
CA GLN A 51 -3.79 11.36 12.09
C GLN A 51 -2.32 11.58 12.41
N SER A 52 -2.04 12.72 13.01
CA SER A 52 -0.67 13.11 13.32
C SER A 52 -0.07 12.29 14.44
N VAL A 53 1.13 11.79 14.23
CA VAL A 53 1.96 11.14 15.23
C VAL A 53 3.35 11.73 15.12
N ALA A 54 3.88 12.26 16.20
CA ALA A 54 5.20 12.88 16.21
C ALA A 54 5.37 13.93 15.10
N GLY A 55 4.34 14.73 14.88
CA GLY A 55 4.38 15.85 13.93
C GLY A 55 4.10 15.51 12.49
N GLN A 56 3.80 14.26 12.16
CA GLN A 56 3.51 13.83 10.79
C GLN A 56 2.31 12.88 10.75
N PRO A 57 1.56 12.83 9.64
CA PRO A 57 0.55 11.79 9.46
C PRO A 57 1.15 10.40 9.65
N MET A 58 0.40 9.51 10.30
CA MET A 58 0.89 8.17 10.63
C MET A 58 1.38 7.42 9.37
N VAL A 59 0.67 7.55 8.26
CA VAL A 59 1.06 6.90 7.01
C VAL A 59 2.46 7.34 6.53
N ARG A 60 2.87 8.57 6.84
CA ARG A 60 4.20 9.05 6.47
C ARG A 60 5.30 8.27 7.19
N HIS A 61 5.08 7.94 8.46
CA HIS A 61 6.03 7.10 9.21
C HIS A 61 6.14 5.71 8.59
N THR A 62 5.00 5.13 8.20
CA THR A 62 4.97 3.85 7.51
C THR A 62 5.74 3.91 6.18
N LEU A 63 5.50 4.94 5.39
CA LEU A 63 6.18 5.10 4.11
C LEU A 63 7.68 5.33 4.27
N ALA A 64 8.09 6.09 5.27
CA ALA A 64 9.50 6.30 5.55
C ALA A 64 10.19 4.99 5.95
N ALA A 65 9.54 4.18 6.76
CA ALA A 65 10.08 2.87 7.14
C ALA A 65 10.23 1.95 5.93
N LEU A 66 9.22 1.91 5.06
CA LEU A 66 9.28 1.10 3.85
C LEU A 66 10.33 1.64 2.86
N GLY A 67 10.44 2.96 2.76
CA GLY A 67 11.43 3.60 1.89
C GLY A 67 12.86 3.30 2.29
N ALA A 68 13.10 2.94 3.54
CA ALA A 68 14.41 2.58 4.04
C ALA A 68 14.78 1.12 3.76
N VAL A 69 13.85 0.30 3.28
CA VAL A 69 14.11 -1.10 2.97
C VAL A 69 14.82 -1.19 1.62
N GLN A 70 16.05 -1.65 1.62
CA GLN A 70 16.93 -1.60 0.44
C GLN A 70 16.43 -2.39 -0.76
N HIS A 71 15.71 -3.48 -0.52
CA HIS A 71 15.31 -4.39 -1.59
C HIS A 71 13.87 -4.17 -2.07
N LEU A 72 13.19 -3.16 -1.54
CA LEU A 72 11.89 -2.79 -2.08
C LEU A 72 12.06 -2.00 -3.37
N HIS A 73 11.41 -2.48 -4.42
CA HIS A 73 11.46 -1.81 -5.71
C HIS A 73 10.63 -0.52 -5.71
N HIS A 74 9.43 -0.59 -5.13
CA HIS A 74 8.52 0.56 -5.08
C HIS A 74 7.39 0.27 -4.11
N THR A 75 6.78 1.31 -3.57
CA THR A 75 5.62 1.21 -2.68
C THR A 75 4.41 1.84 -3.34
N LEU A 76 3.28 1.15 -3.31
CA LEU A 76 2.01 1.67 -3.78
C LEU A 76 1.07 1.88 -2.61
N VAL A 77 0.60 3.11 -2.45
CA VAL A 77 -0.45 3.46 -1.50
C VAL A 77 -1.79 3.43 -2.24
N VAL A 78 -2.75 2.67 -1.74
CA VAL A 78 -4.06 2.54 -2.38
C VAL A 78 -5.10 3.21 -1.50
N THR A 79 -5.66 4.32 -1.99
CA THR A 79 -6.64 5.12 -1.26
C THR A 79 -8.05 4.88 -1.78
N SER A 80 -9.03 5.33 -1.01
CA SER A 80 -10.41 5.44 -1.51
C SER A 80 -10.46 6.39 -2.71
N PRO A 81 -11.34 6.13 -3.69
CA PRO A 81 -11.51 7.05 -4.82
C PRO A 81 -11.91 8.47 -4.42
N THR A 82 -12.52 8.63 -3.24
CA THR A 82 -12.96 9.94 -2.75
C THR A 82 -11.95 10.60 -1.82
N ASP A 83 -10.81 9.97 -1.59
CA ASP A 83 -9.80 10.49 -0.68
C ASP A 83 -9.06 11.66 -1.32
N THR A 84 -9.06 12.79 -0.63
CA THR A 84 -8.41 14.02 -1.09
C THR A 84 -7.13 14.36 -0.32
N PHE A 85 -6.78 13.56 0.68
CA PHE A 85 -5.65 13.84 1.56
C PHE A 85 -4.34 14.07 0.78
N TRP A 86 -4.09 13.23 -0.21
CA TRP A 86 -2.82 13.26 -0.94
C TRP A 86 -2.71 14.41 -1.92
N HIS A 87 -3.80 15.12 -2.23
CA HIS A 87 -3.76 16.27 -3.12
C HIS A 87 -2.88 17.40 -2.58
N ALA A 88 -2.76 17.51 -1.26
CA ALA A 88 -1.98 18.54 -0.60
C ALA A 88 -0.69 17.99 0.03
N GLN A 89 -0.35 16.74 -0.22
CA GLN A 89 0.82 16.09 0.38
C GLN A 89 1.94 15.95 -0.64
N PRO A 90 3.19 16.22 -0.21
CA PRO A 90 4.32 15.96 -1.11
C PRO A 90 4.48 14.47 -1.36
N LEU A 91 4.83 14.13 -2.60
CA LEU A 91 5.14 12.78 -3.00
C LEU A 91 6.64 12.62 -3.13
N ALA A 92 7.12 11.39 -3.00
CA ALA A 92 8.52 11.05 -3.18
C ALA A 92 8.66 9.99 -4.26
N SER A 93 9.86 9.84 -4.81
CA SER A 93 10.08 8.93 -5.93
C SER A 93 9.90 7.46 -5.57
N TYR A 94 9.96 7.10 -4.27
CA TYR A 94 9.91 5.70 -3.85
C TYR A 94 8.49 5.18 -3.62
N PHE A 95 7.47 6.04 -3.71
CA PHE A 95 6.09 5.58 -3.59
C PHE A 95 5.16 6.32 -4.55
N SER A 96 4.05 5.67 -4.83
CA SER A 96 2.96 6.21 -5.65
C SER A 96 1.65 6.06 -4.91
N VAL A 97 0.65 6.85 -5.29
CA VAL A 97 -0.68 6.80 -4.71
C VAL A 97 -1.68 6.51 -5.82
N ALA A 98 -2.53 5.52 -5.62
CA ALA A 98 -3.60 5.17 -6.56
C ALA A 98 -4.93 5.18 -5.84
N ALA A 99 -5.91 5.89 -6.39
CA ALA A 99 -7.24 6.02 -5.81
C ALA A 99 -8.17 4.91 -6.31
N CYS A 100 -7.75 3.67 -6.10
CA CYS A 100 -8.49 2.49 -6.58
C CYS A 100 -8.96 1.56 -5.46
N GLY A 101 -9.03 2.05 -4.23
CA GLY A 101 -9.49 1.26 -3.10
C GLY A 101 -10.94 0.81 -3.24
N GLY A 102 -11.23 -0.35 -2.71
CA GLY A 102 -12.55 -0.95 -2.74
C GLY A 102 -13.31 -0.81 -1.42
N ALA A 103 -14.44 -1.50 -1.35
CA ALA A 103 -15.33 -1.43 -0.19
C ALA A 103 -14.79 -2.18 1.03
N SER A 104 -13.82 -3.07 0.86
CA SER A 104 -13.20 -3.84 1.93
C SER A 104 -11.69 -3.80 1.78
N ARG A 105 -10.99 -4.19 2.85
CA ARG A 105 -9.53 -4.32 2.79
C ARG A 105 -9.12 -5.32 1.72
N ALA A 106 -9.81 -6.45 1.64
CA ALA A 106 -9.51 -7.47 0.63
C ALA A 106 -9.69 -6.91 -0.79
N GLN A 107 -10.75 -6.16 -1.03
CA GLN A 107 -10.99 -5.55 -2.34
C GLN A 107 -9.91 -4.50 -2.64
N THR A 108 -9.53 -3.71 -1.65
CA THR A 108 -8.47 -2.71 -1.80
C THR A 108 -7.14 -3.37 -2.18
N VAL A 109 -6.79 -4.46 -1.50
CA VAL A 109 -5.57 -5.22 -1.82
C VAL A 109 -5.64 -5.79 -3.23
N THR A 110 -6.76 -6.39 -3.61
CA THR A 110 -6.95 -6.95 -4.95
C THR A 110 -6.77 -5.88 -6.03
N ASN A 111 -7.41 -4.74 -5.84
CA ASN A 111 -7.30 -3.63 -6.78
C ASN A 111 -5.85 -3.10 -6.85
N GLY A 112 -5.19 -3.02 -5.70
CA GLY A 112 -3.80 -2.60 -5.64
C GLY A 112 -2.85 -3.55 -6.35
N LEU A 113 -3.07 -4.85 -6.21
CA LEU A 113 -2.26 -5.85 -6.94
C LEU A 113 -2.42 -5.66 -8.45
N GLY A 114 -3.64 -5.42 -8.91
CA GLY A 114 -3.88 -5.11 -10.32
C GLY A 114 -3.14 -3.86 -10.78
N GLU A 115 -3.11 -2.83 -9.96
CA GLU A 115 -2.38 -1.60 -10.27
C GLU A 115 -0.87 -1.84 -10.32
N LEU A 116 -0.32 -2.64 -9.40
CA LEU A 116 1.09 -3.00 -9.44
C LEU A 116 1.46 -3.72 -10.75
N LEU A 117 0.59 -4.61 -11.22
CA LEU A 117 0.82 -5.27 -12.52
C LEU A 117 0.84 -4.26 -13.66
N ARG A 118 -0.05 -3.26 -13.64
CA ARG A 118 -0.04 -2.19 -14.63
C ARG A 118 1.23 -1.33 -14.55
N MET A 119 1.81 -1.19 -13.36
CA MET A 119 3.04 -0.44 -13.13
C MET A 119 4.29 -1.21 -13.53
N GLY A 120 4.16 -2.46 -13.94
CA GLY A 120 5.28 -3.27 -14.39
C GLY A 120 5.68 -4.41 -13.46
N ALA A 121 4.93 -4.66 -12.39
CA ALA A 121 5.20 -5.82 -11.56
C ALA A 121 4.93 -7.11 -12.34
N LEU A 122 5.74 -8.11 -12.10
CA LEU A 122 5.65 -9.39 -12.79
C LEU A 122 4.96 -10.42 -11.89
N ALA A 123 4.42 -11.45 -12.50
CA ALA A 123 3.68 -12.49 -11.79
C ALA A 123 4.50 -13.20 -10.71
N ASP A 124 5.82 -13.22 -10.86
CA ASP A 124 6.71 -13.86 -9.89
C ASP A 124 7.28 -12.88 -8.87
N ASP A 125 6.89 -11.62 -8.93
CA ASP A 125 7.34 -10.64 -7.95
C ASP A 125 6.64 -10.88 -6.61
N TRP A 126 7.28 -10.40 -5.55
CA TRP A 126 6.72 -10.45 -4.21
C TRP A 126 6.03 -9.14 -3.89
N VAL A 127 4.98 -9.21 -3.10
CA VAL A 127 4.30 -8.03 -2.60
C VAL A 127 4.19 -8.12 -1.09
N LEU A 128 4.78 -7.15 -0.41
CA LEU A 128 4.60 -6.96 1.02
C LEU A 128 3.37 -6.09 1.24
N VAL A 129 2.33 -6.66 1.81
CA VAL A 129 1.12 -5.89 2.17
C VAL A 129 1.28 -5.42 3.61
N HIS A 130 1.28 -4.11 3.80
CA HIS A 130 1.53 -3.51 5.10
C HIS A 130 0.49 -2.45 5.44
N ASP A 131 -0.04 -2.49 6.65
CA ASP A 131 -1.08 -1.56 7.07
C ASP A 131 -0.55 -0.13 7.21
N ALA A 132 -1.33 0.82 6.69
CA ALA A 132 -0.96 2.25 6.71
C ALA A 132 -0.79 2.82 8.11
N ALA A 133 -1.49 2.27 9.09
CA ALA A 133 -1.48 2.75 10.46
C ALA A 133 -0.50 2.00 11.38
N ARG A 134 0.40 1.21 10.82
CA ARG A 134 1.44 0.50 11.58
C ARG A 134 2.79 1.12 11.31
N CYS A 135 3.05 2.24 11.95
CA CYS A 135 4.22 3.05 11.63
C CYS A 135 5.52 2.61 12.32
N LEU A 136 5.46 1.66 13.26
CA LEU A 136 6.64 1.24 14.03
C LEU A 136 7.26 -0.04 13.47
N VAL A 137 7.40 -0.11 12.17
CA VAL A 137 8.04 -1.24 11.51
C VAL A 137 9.54 -0.97 11.42
N THR A 138 10.30 -1.94 11.85
CA THR A 138 11.77 -1.88 11.78
C THR A 138 12.32 -2.94 10.84
#